data_3664218e665d1fa5aaddcde41a2e2a78
#
_entry.id   3664218e665d1fa5aaddcde41a2e2a78
#
_cell.length_a   1.000
_cell.length_b   1.000
_cell.length_c   1.000
_cell.angle_alpha   90.00
_cell.angle_beta   90.00
_cell.angle_gamma   90.00
#
_symmetry.space_group_name_H-M   'P 1'
#
loop_
_entity.id
_entity.type
_entity.pdbx_description
1 polymer ?
#
loop_
_entity_poly.entity_id
_entity_poly.type
_entity_poly.pdbx_seq_one_letter_code
_entity_poly.pdbx_strand_id
1 'polypeptide(L)'
;MKIVVVVIDGAADGITYRPTSFELAKTPGLDILAKNAVAGCFYPIDDKTPPESDAAVFSILGYNPEEISVGRGILEALGVGLRIKEGCEIAFRANFATVDPKSMKIIDRRVGRSLSTEEAGELAKAIDGVELGAYGGYAKVVATIGHRAVVVIGSRERKLSANVTNTDPAYERKGKLSVAVKSYTPYISMCKPLDDSEEAKVTCELVNEFIHKVVEVLDSHRINIERDGRGLPKANAVLLRDAEDRIPSITPIRNLYARSFGIVAEMPVEIGIGALLGMDVAKVSLQGSKNILYRERVEATLRLLEKNDVVYVHLKGPDEPGHDGNKLSKVEAIETIDELYIQPLIKSVDLESTAIIVTSDHCTPPELKAHSSDAVPIMVSYKRLKQLDNIVRFTEPECCSKGSLGIISKGYLVLSKVFSLLK
;
A
#
# COMPACT_ATOMS: atom_id res chain seq x y z
N MET A 1 -2.17 17.27 -23.41
CA MET A 1 -2.91 17.37 -22.13
C MET A 1 -2.23 16.49 -21.11
N LYS A 2 -1.92 17.02 -19.94
CA LYS A 2 -1.40 16.29 -18.79
C LYS A 2 -2.53 15.96 -17.83
N ILE A 3 -2.38 14.91 -17.03
CA ILE A 3 -3.41 14.47 -16.08
C ILE A 3 -2.75 14.12 -14.76
N VAL A 4 -3.27 14.67 -13.65
CA VAL A 4 -2.90 14.25 -12.30
C VAL A 4 -4.10 13.52 -11.68
N VAL A 5 -3.89 12.29 -11.21
CA VAL A 5 -4.88 11.50 -10.48
C VAL A 5 -4.46 11.50 -9.02
N VAL A 6 -5.17 12.25 -8.19
CA VAL A 6 -4.92 12.34 -6.75
C VAL A 6 -5.88 11.40 -6.05
N VAL A 7 -5.32 10.41 -5.36
CA VAL A 7 -6.08 9.45 -4.55
C VAL A 7 -5.73 9.68 -3.08
N ILE A 8 -6.73 10.00 -2.28
CA ILE A 8 -6.59 10.26 -0.85
C ILE A 8 -7.05 9.02 -0.09
N ASP A 9 -6.09 8.33 0.52
CA ASP A 9 -6.24 7.03 1.16
C ASP A 9 -7.30 7.05 2.28
N GLY A 10 -8.34 6.25 2.11
CA GLY A 10 -9.41 6.06 3.06
C GLY A 10 -10.17 7.33 3.44
N ALA A 11 -10.10 8.41 2.62
CA ALA A 11 -10.66 9.71 2.98
C ALA A 11 -12.19 9.74 3.00
N ALA A 12 -12.84 8.97 2.14
CA ALA A 12 -14.30 8.88 2.11
C ALA A 12 -14.87 8.15 3.33
N ASP A 13 -16.10 8.51 3.71
CA ASP A 13 -16.85 7.84 4.78
C ASP A 13 -18.02 7.02 4.21
N GLY A 14 -18.48 7.36 3.01
CA GLY A 14 -19.72 6.85 2.44
C GLY A 14 -20.95 7.68 2.86
N ILE A 15 -21.92 7.74 1.97
CA ILE A 15 -23.11 8.62 2.12
C ILE A 15 -23.98 8.24 3.34
N THR A 16 -23.84 7.03 3.86
CA THR A 16 -24.58 6.51 5.02
C THR A 16 -24.10 7.13 6.34
N TYR A 17 -22.83 7.58 6.41
CA TYR A 17 -22.18 8.04 7.65
C TYR A 17 -22.07 9.57 7.73
N ARG A 18 -23.19 10.27 7.46
CA ARG A 18 -23.24 11.74 7.49
C ARG A 18 -23.35 12.33 8.90
N PRO A 19 -22.77 13.55 9.15
CA PRO A 19 -21.94 14.30 8.19
C PRO A 19 -20.62 13.57 7.93
N THR A 20 -20.23 13.48 6.65
CA THR A 20 -18.98 12.83 6.24
C THR A 20 -17.77 13.69 6.60
N SER A 21 -16.58 13.09 6.64
CA SER A 21 -15.35 13.83 6.91
C SER A 21 -15.09 14.91 5.87
N PHE A 22 -15.42 14.69 4.58
CA PHE A 22 -15.36 15.72 3.55
C PHE A 22 -16.38 16.84 3.75
N GLU A 23 -17.59 16.55 4.27
CA GLU A 23 -18.57 17.59 4.59
C GLU A 23 -18.10 18.51 5.72
N LEU A 24 -17.38 17.97 6.70
CA LEU A 24 -16.86 18.72 7.86
C LEU A 24 -15.57 19.49 7.56
N ALA A 25 -14.72 18.95 6.69
CA ALA A 25 -13.41 19.50 6.38
C ALA A 25 -13.51 20.85 5.61
N LYS A 26 -12.61 21.78 5.92
CA LYS A 26 -12.44 23.02 5.19
C LYS A 26 -11.38 22.80 4.11
N THR A 27 -11.81 22.67 2.87
CA THR A 27 -10.98 22.29 1.73
C THR A 27 -11.08 23.27 0.58
N PRO A 28 -10.60 24.53 0.75
CA PRO A 28 -10.76 25.57 -0.29
C PRO A 28 -10.07 25.22 -1.61
N GLY A 29 -8.99 24.43 -1.60
CA GLY A 29 -8.34 23.94 -2.82
C GLY A 29 -9.23 22.97 -3.59
N LEU A 30 -9.81 21.98 -2.91
CA LEU A 30 -10.78 21.06 -3.52
C LEU A 30 -12.03 21.78 -4.00
N ASP A 31 -12.51 22.80 -3.25
CA ASP A 31 -13.67 23.59 -3.63
C ASP A 31 -13.43 24.43 -4.90
N ILE A 32 -12.19 24.90 -5.12
CA ILE A 32 -11.79 25.57 -6.38
C ILE A 32 -11.86 24.58 -7.55
N LEU A 33 -11.38 23.37 -7.37
CA LEU A 33 -11.43 22.33 -8.40
C LEU A 33 -12.88 21.91 -8.68
N ALA A 34 -13.70 21.74 -7.65
CA ALA A 34 -15.10 21.33 -7.75
C ALA A 34 -15.93 22.25 -8.65
N LYS A 35 -15.73 23.56 -8.54
CA LYS A 35 -16.44 24.57 -9.36
C LYS A 35 -16.14 24.47 -10.87
N ASN A 36 -15.08 23.76 -11.24
CA ASN A 36 -14.66 23.55 -12.63
C ASN A 36 -14.60 22.05 -12.97
N ALA A 37 -15.51 21.26 -12.40
CA ALA A 37 -15.45 19.81 -12.52
C ALA A 37 -16.73 19.18 -13.06
N VAL A 38 -16.55 17.97 -13.55
CA VAL A 38 -17.57 16.94 -13.67
C VAL A 38 -17.33 15.93 -12.56
N ALA A 39 -18.35 15.51 -11.85
CA ALA A 39 -18.25 14.64 -10.69
C ALA A 39 -19.14 13.39 -10.80
N GLY A 40 -18.97 12.51 -9.85
CA GLY A 40 -19.77 11.30 -9.67
C GLY A 40 -19.24 10.49 -8.49
N CYS A 41 -19.65 9.23 -8.45
CA CYS A 41 -19.14 8.27 -7.49
C CYS A 41 -18.83 6.95 -8.17
N PHE A 42 -18.04 6.12 -7.53
CA PHE A 42 -17.83 4.75 -8.01
C PHE A 42 -17.59 3.79 -6.85
N TYR A 43 -17.91 2.53 -7.09
CA TYR A 43 -17.54 1.46 -6.18
C TYR A 43 -16.13 0.99 -6.52
N PRO A 44 -15.15 1.04 -5.58
CA PRO A 44 -13.78 0.63 -5.89
C PRO A 44 -13.67 -0.82 -6.36
N ILE A 45 -14.41 -1.74 -5.77
CA ILE A 45 -14.55 -3.13 -6.21
C ILE A 45 -15.98 -3.34 -6.72
N ASP A 46 -16.95 -3.42 -5.81
CA ASP A 46 -18.39 -3.47 -6.04
C ASP A 46 -19.17 -3.00 -4.79
N ASP A 47 -20.49 -3.04 -4.84
CA ASP A 47 -21.39 -2.59 -3.77
C ASP A 47 -21.45 -3.52 -2.54
N LYS A 48 -20.68 -4.61 -2.52
CA LYS A 48 -20.71 -5.64 -1.46
C LYS A 48 -19.37 -5.89 -0.82
N THR A 49 -18.29 -5.63 -1.55
CA THR A 49 -16.93 -6.00 -1.16
C THR A 49 -16.17 -4.80 -0.63
N PRO A 50 -15.91 -4.69 0.68
CA PRO A 50 -14.99 -3.68 1.21
C PRO A 50 -13.59 -3.91 0.61
N PRO A 51 -13.00 -2.90 -0.05
CA PRO A 51 -11.71 -3.07 -0.70
C PRO A 51 -10.54 -3.02 0.29
N GLU A 52 -9.50 -3.81 0.03
CA GLU A 52 -8.16 -3.54 0.53
C GLU A 52 -7.50 -2.49 -0.39
N SER A 53 -6.58 -1.68 0.15
CA SER A 53 -5.98 -0.56 -0.61
C SER A 53 -5.29 -1.01 -1.89
N ASP A 54 -4.57 -2.16 -1.90
CA ASP A 54 -3.93 -2.69 -3.10
C ASP A 54 -4.93 -3.05 -4.20
N ALA A 55 -6.03 -3.71 -3.86
CA ALA A 55 -7.10 -4.04 -4.79
C ALA A 55 -7.77 -2.78 -5.36
N ALA A 56 -8.00 -1.77 -4.50
CA ALA A 56 -8.56 -0.48 -4.92
C ALA A 56 -7.63 0.29 -5.85
N VAL A 57 -6.33 0.30 -5.58
CA VAL A 57 -5.32 0.94 -6.45
C VAL A 57 -5.28 0.27 -7.82
N PHE A 58 -5.24 -1.07 -7.90
CA PHE A 58 -5.35 -1.79 -9.18
C PHE A 58 -6.64 -1.43 -9.91
N SER A 59 -7.75 -1.42 -9.20
CA SER A 59 -9.05 -1.09 -9.77
C SER A 59 -9.07 0.31 -10.36
N ILE A 60 -8.68 1.34 -9.59
CA ILE A 60 -8.62 2.72 -10.09
C ILE A 60 -7.70 2.84 -11.31
N LEU A 61 -6.59 2.10 -11.35
CA LEU A 61 -5.68 2.06 -12.50
C LEU A 61 -6.22 1.29 -13.71
N GLY A 62 -7.43 0.69 -13.60
CA GLY A 62 -8.15 0.07 -14.71
C GLY A 62 -7.96 -1.44 -14.81
N TYR A 63 -7.46 -2.07 -13.77
CA TYR A 63 -7.30 -3.52 -13.72
C TYR A 63 -8.40 -4.14 -12.86
N ASN A 64 -9.04 -5.20 -13.36
CA ASN A 64 -10.03 -5.93 -12.58
C ASN A 64 -9.36 -6.73 -11.45
N PRO A 65 -9.57 -6.40 -10.17
CA PRO A 65 -8.91 -7.08 -9.06
C PRO A 65 -9.25 -8.57 -8.95
N GLU A 66 -10.40 -9.00 -9.48
CA GLU A 66 -10.81 -10.40 -9.49
C GLU A 66 -9.96 -11.25 -10.45
N GLU A 67 -9.40 -10.62 -11.50
CA GLU A 67 -8.55 -11.27 -12.50
C GLU A 67 -7.07 -11.19 -12.14
N ILE A 68 -6.69 -10.24 -11.27
CA ILE A 68 -5.30 -10.02 -10.86
C ILE A 68 -5.02 -10.78 -9.57
N SER A 69 -4.29 -11.87 -9.69
CA SER A 69 -3.82 -12.64 -8.55
C SER A 69 -2.37 -12.25 -8.21
N VAL A 70 -2.20 -11.11 -7.54
CA VAL A 70 -0.90 -10.65 -7.04
C VAL A 70 -0.91 -10.69 -5.52
N GLY A 71 0.04 -11.41 -4.92
CA GLY A 71 0.21 -11.42 -3.47
C GLY A 71 1.00 -10.22 -2.98
N ARG A 72 0.72 -9.80 -1.75
CA ARG A 72 1.42 -8.66 -1.11
C ARG A 72 2.92 -8.89 -0.93
N GLY A 73 3.37 -10.14 -0.81
CA GLY A 73 4.80 -10.47 -0.73
C GLY A 73 5.58 -9.96 -1.94
N ILE A 74 5.07 -10.21 -3.15
CA ILE A 74 5.68 -9.70 -4.39
C ILE A 74 5.58 -8.19 -4.50
N LEU A 75 4.43 -7.60 -4.19
CA LEU A 75 4.26 -6.15 -4.29
C LEU A 75 5.22 -5.41 -3.36
N GLU A 76 5.34 -5.85 -2.10
CA GLU A 76 6.27 -5.23 -1.16
C GLU A 76 7.73 -5.47 -1.57
N ALA A 77 8.07 -6.65 -2.13
CA ALA A 77 9.42 -6.92 -2.66
C ALA A 77 9.78 -5.98 -3.82
N LEU A 78 8.90 -5.84 -4.81
CA LEU A 78 9.08 -4.89 -5.91
C LEU A 78 9.17 -3.45 -5.41
N GLY A 79 8.37 -3.09 -4.41
CA GLY A 79 8.35 -1.76 -3.80
C GLY A 79 9.67 -1.37 -3.13
N VAL A 80 10.39 -2.33 -2.55
CA VAL A 80 11.74 -2.12 -2.00
C VAL A 80 12.86 -2.35 -3.02
N GLY A 81 12.51 -2.64 -4.28
CA GLY A 81 13.47 -2.85 -5.37
C GLY A 81 14.02 -4.28 -5.48
N LEU A 82 13.46 -5.23 -4.75
CA LEU A 82 13.81 -6.64 -4.85
C LEU A 82 12.99 -7.29 -5.97
N ARG A 83 13.67 -7.85 -6.96
CA ARG A 83 13.06 -8.73 -7.96
C ARG A 83 13.46 -10.16 -7.63
N ILE A 84 12.48 -11.05 -7.53
CA ILE A 84 12.74 -12.46 -7.30
C ILE A 84 13.15 -13.17 -8.60
N LYS A 85 13.97 -14.21 -8.45
CA LYS A 85 14.27 -15.18 -9.51
C LYS A 85 13.23 -16.29 -9.42
N GLU A 86 12.30 -16.32 -10.36
CA GLU A 86 11.23 -17.30 -10.39
C GLU A 86 11.74 -18.73 -10.30
N GLY A 87 11.08 -19.54 -9.50
CA GLY A 87 11.45 -20.93 -9.23
C GLY A 87 12.64 -21.13 -8.30
N CYS A 88 13.39 -20.07 -7.93
CA CYS A 88 14.57 -20.17 -7.05
C CYS A 88 14.51 -19.22 -5.85
N GLU A 89 13.62 -18.26 -5.84
CA GLU A 89 13.43 -17.28 -4.76
C GLU A 89 11.95 -17.15 -4.40
N ILE A 90 11.68 -17.04 -3.09
CA ILE A 90 10.35 -16.80 -2.53
C ILE A 90 10.37 -15.48 -1.78
N ALA A 91 9.47 -14.56 -2.13
CA ALA A 91 9.27 -13.33 -1.39
C ALA A 91 8.24 -13.52 -0.29
N PHE A 92 8.51 -12.91 0.87
CA PHE A 92 7.65 -12.90 2.03
C PHE A 92 7.46 -11.47 2.53
N ARG A 93 6.27 -11.17 2.94
CA ARG A 93 5.99 -10.07 3.86
C ARG A 93 6.47 -10.46 5.25
N ALA A 94 7.13 -9.54 5.96
CA ALA A 94 7.74 -9.84 7.24
C ALA A 94 7.48 -8.75 8.28
N ASN A 95 7.54 -9.16 9.55
CA ASN A 95 7.56 -8.25 10.70
C ASN A 95 8.69 -8.63 11.63
N PHE A 96 9.44 -7.65 12.13
CA PHE A 96 10.24 -7.82 13.34
C PHE A 96 9.31 -8.08 14.52
N ALA A 97 9.73 -8.94 15.41
CA ALA A 97 8.99 -9.37 16.60
C ALA A 97 9.92 -9.51 17.81
N THR A 98 9.32 -9.54 19.00
CA THR A 98 9.99 -9.86 20.25
C THR A 98 9.66 -11.29 20.65
N VAL A 99 10.68 -12.12 20.85
CA VAL A 99 10.53 -13.50 21.30
C VAL A 99 11.43 -13.82 22.47
N ASP A 100 11.05 -14.84 23.24
CA ASP A 100 12.00 -15.54 24.10
C ASP A 100 12.88 -16.44 23.22
N PRO A 101 14.21 -16.23 23.19
CA PRO A 101 15.09 -16.90 22.22
C PRO A 101 15.26 -18.40 22.49
N LYS A 102 14.93 -18.89 23.71
CA LYS A 102 15.05 -20.31 24.06
C LYS A 102 13.81 -21.11 23.69
N SER A 103 12.64 -20.55 23.98
CA SER A 103 11.36 -21.21 23.73
C SER A 103 10.70 -20.85 22.40
N MET A 104 11.19 -19.82 21.71
CA MET A 104 10.58 -19.22 20.53
C MET A 104 9.16 -18.68 20.78
N LYS A 105 8.83 -18.41 22.07
CA LYS A 105 7.56 -17.81 22.46
C LYS A 105 7.53 -16.34 22.07
N ILE A 106 6.48 -15.94 21.37
CA ILE A 106 6.25 -14.57 20.95
C ILE A 106 5.78 -13.76 22.16
N ILE A 107 6.51 -12.72 22.50
CA ILE A 107 6.18 -11.74 23.53
C ILE A 107 5.40 -10.60 22.90
N ASP A 108 5.88 -10.09 21.76
CA ASP A 108 5.17 -9.06 20.97
C ASP A 108 5.45 -9.25 19.48
N ARG A 109 4.38 -9.29 18.66
CA ARG A 109 4.47 -9.52 17.22
C ARG A 109 4.92 -8.30 16.42
N ARG A 110 5.02 -7.14 17.04
CA ARG A 110 5.29 -5.86 16.40
C ARG A 110 6.28 -5.00 17.20
N VAL A 111 7.04 -5.62 18.11
CA VAL A 111 8.04 -4.95 18.96
C VAL A 111 7.42 -3.78 19.76
N GLY A 112 6.18 -3.95 20.27
CA GLY A 112 5.43 -2.89 20.94
C GLY A 112 5.16 -1.67 20.06
N ARG A 113 5.29 -1.77 18.73
CA ARG A 113 5.27 -0.67 17.74
C ARG A 113 6.29 0.45 18.06
N SER A 114 7.34 0.13 18.81
CA SER A 114 8.36 1.08 19.29
C SER A 114 9.66 1.01 18.49
N LEU A 115 9.76 0.12 17.49
CA LEU A 115 10.94 0.01 16.65
C LEU A 115 10.97 1.16 15.63
N SER A 116 12.04 1.96 15.63
CA SER A 116 12.20 2.99 14.61
C SER A 116 12.62 2.39 13.27
N THR A 117 12.39 3.13 12.20
CA THR A 117 12.78 2.68 10.85
C THR A 117 14.30 2.55 10.70
N GLU A 118 15.06 3.44 11.38
CA GLU A 118 16.53 3.41 11.42
C GLU A 118 17.03 2.16 12.16
N GLU A 119 16.48 1.89 13.35
CA GLU A 119 16.81 0.68 14.12
C GLU A 119 16.50 -0.59 13.31
N ALA A 120 15.33 -0.63 12.67
CA ALA A 120 14.93 -1.75 11.80
C ALA A 120 15.88 -1.91 10.60
N GLY A 121 16.31 -0.80 9.99
CA GLY A 121 17.28 -0.80 8.90
C GLY A 121 18.63 -1.41 9.28
N GLU A 122 19.16 -1.07 10.46
CA GLU A 122 20.41 -1.64 10.94
C GLU A 122 20.26 -3.15 11.31
N LEU A 123 19.14 -3.53 11.92
CA LEU A 123 18.85 -4.94 12.21
C LEU A 123 18.69 -5.76 10.92
N ALA A 124 18.01 -5.20 9.90
CA ALA A 124 17.87 -5.85 8.61
C ALA A 124 19.23 -6.08 7.94
N LYS A 125 20.15 -5.10 7.98
CA LYS A 125 21.51 -5.24 7.43
C LYS A 125 22.29 -6.39 8.11
N ALA A 126 22.07 -6.63 9.40
CA ALA A 126 22.76 -7.69 10.12
C ALA A 126 22.36 -9.11 9.68
N ILE A 127 21.19 -9.24 9.06
CA ILE A 127 20.63 -10.52 8.58
C ILE A 127 20.43 -10.56 7.06
N ASP A 128 20.73 -9.47 6.35
CA ASP A 128 20.71 -9.45 4.89
C ASP A 128 21.93 -10.20 4.34
N GLY A 129 21.70 -11.05 3.34
CA GLY A 129 22.74 -11.90 2.76
C GLY A 129 23.13 -13.09 3.66
N VAL A 130 22.39 -13.40 4.72
CA VAL A 130 22.71 -14.57 5.55
C VAL A 130 22.64 -15.84 4.73
N GLU A 131 23.74 -16.63 4.79
CA GLU A 131 23.82 -17.93 4.13
C GLU A 131 23.10 -18.99 4.98
N LEU A 132 22.30 -19.81 4.31
CA LEU A 132 21.61 -20.96 4.90
C LEU A 132 22.37 -22.22 4.50
N GLY A 133 22.55 -23.18 5.43
CA GLY A 133 23.47 -24.31 5.25
C GLY A 133 23.02 -25.32 4.21
N ALA A 134 21.71 -25.44 3.97
CA ALA A 134 21.17 -26.39 3.01
C ALA A 134 21.01 -25.75 1.61
N TYR A 135 21.23 -26.53 0.55
CA TYR A 135 20.88 -26.22 -0.85
C TYR A 135 21.43 -24.92 -1.41
N GLY A 136 22.58 -24.44 -0.91
CA GLY A 136 23.10 -23.13 -1.28
C GLY A 136 22.11 -22.00 -0.98
N GLY A 137 21.38 -22.16 0.13
CA GLY A 137 20.31 -21.25 0.57
C GLY A 137 20.85 -19.90 1.03
N TYR A 138 20.06 -18.85 0.86
CA TYR A 138 20.36 -17.49 1.32
C TYR A 138 19.10 -16.69 1.58
N ALA A 139 19.23 -15.61 2.33
CA ALA A 139 18.14 -14.65 2.52
C ALA A 139 18.57 -13.24 2.13
N LYS A 140 17.64 -12.47 1.56
CA LYS A 140 17.74 -11.01 1.42
C LYS A 140 16.68 -10.38 2.33
N VAL A 141 17.05 -9.35 3.07
CA VAL A 141 16.17 -8.70 4.04
C VAL A 141 16.23 -7.20 3.88
N VAL A 142 15.07 -6.59 3.69
CA VAL A 142 14.94 -5.13 3.61
C VAL A 142 13.89 -4.66 4.61
N ALA A 143 14.29 -3.85 5.58
CA ALA A 143 13.35 -3.15 6.45
C ALA A 143 12.57 -2.10 5.67
N THR A 144 11.31 -1.89 6.05
CA THR A 144 10.47 -0.85 5.44
C THR A 144 10.12 0.24 6.44
N ILE A 145 9.03 0.12 7.16
CA ILE A 145 8.55 1.12 8.11
C ILE A 145 8.39 0.49 9.48
N GLY A 146 9.09 1.03 10.48
CA GLY A 146 9.03 0.53 11.84
C GLY A 146 9.35 -0.97 11.91
N HIS A 147 8.43 -1.78 12.41
CA HIS A 147 8.62 -3.22 12.54
C HIS A 147 8.43 -4.03 11.24
N ARG A 148 8.10 -3.41 10.10
CA ARG A 148 7.82 -4.12 8.84
C ARG A 148 9.09 -4.37 8.05
N ALA A 149 9.13 -5.50 7.36
CA ALA A 149 10.22 -5.88 6.46
C ALA A 149 9.72 -6.73 5.29
N VAL A 150 10.58 -6.88 4.30
CA VAL A 150 10.45 -7.84 3.21
C VAL A 150 11.62 -8.82 3.33
N VAL A 151 11.33 -10.10 3.18
CA VAL A 151 12.33 -11.16 3.17
C VAL A 151 12.20 -11.95 1.87
N VAL A 152 13.31 -12.21 1.22
CA VAL A 152 13.40 -13.13 0.09
C VAL A 152 14.30 -14.29 0.49
N ILE A 153 13.76 -15.50 0.54
CA ILE A 153 14.52 -16.74 0.71
C ILE A 153 14.83 -17.31 -0.67
N GLY A 154 16.09 -17.61 -0.92
CA GLY A 154 16.57 -18.16 -2.19
C GLY A 154 17.38 -19.43 -2.03
N SER A 155 17.47 -20.20 -3.12
CA SER A 155 18.37 -21.34 -3.26
C SER A 155 19.13 -21.26 -4.58
N ARG A 156 20.44 -21.61 -4.54
CA ARG A 156 21.30 -21.68 -5.73
C ARG A 156 21.25 -23.05 -6.40
N GLU A 157 20.76 -24.07 -5.68
CA GLU A 157 20.86 -25.49 -6.09
C GLU A 157 19.50 -26.15 -6.32
N ARG A 158 18.43 -25.62 -5.72
CA ARG A 158 17.10 -26.23 -5.76
C ARG A 158 16.02 -25.24 -6.19
N LYS A 159 14.96 -25.78 -6.77
CA LYS A 159 13.74 -25.02 -6.99
C LYS A 159 12.98 -24.88 -5.67
N LEU A 160 12.25 -23.76 -5.56
CA LEU A 160 11.44 -23.41 -4.40
C LEU A 160 9.98 -23.20 -4.81
N SER A 161 9.07 -23.41 -3.84
CA SER A 161 7.63 -23.19 -4.01
C SER A 161 7.09 -22.31 -2.90
N ALA A 162 6.19 -21.39 -3.27
CA ALA A 162 5.46 -20.56 -2.31
C ALA A 162 4.32 -21.32 -1.60
N ASN A 163 4.11 -22.60 -1.93
CA ASN A 163 3.04 -23.39 -1.32
C ASN A 163 3.41 -23.89 0.08
N VAL A 164 3.60 -22.93 0.99
CA VAL A 164 4.08 -23.14 2.36
C VAL A 164 3.23 -22.34 3.35
N THR A 165 3.24 -22.77 4.63
CA THR A 165 2.54 -22.06 5.71
C THR A 165 3.28 -20.79 6.13
N ASN A 166 2.56 -19.88 6.79
CA ASN A 166 3.15 -18.71 7.45
C ASN A 166 3.88 -19.11 8.73
N THR A 167 4.90 -18.35 9.12
CA THR A 167 5.54 -18.48 10.43
C THR A 167 4.97 -17.53 11.48
N ASP A 168 4.22 -16.51 11.04
CA ASP A 168 3.41 -15.66 11.91
C ASP A 168 2.11 -16.40 12.29
N PRO A 169 1.96 -16.87 13.54
CA PRO A 169 0.82 -17.70 13.95
C PRO A 169 -0.51 -16.97 13.96
N ALA A 170 -0.51 -15.64 13.94
CA ALA A 170 -1.73 -14.84 13.88
C ALA A 170 -2.36 -14.78 12.49
N TYR A 171 -1.76 -15.44 11.52
CA TYR A 171 -2.27 -15.49 10.13
C TYR A 171 -2.23 -16.92 9.60
N GLU A 172 -3.38 -17.39 9.14
CA GLU A 172 -3.50 -18.64 8.39
C GLU A 172 -3.45 -18.37 6.88
N ARG A 173 -2.71 -19.20 6.14
CA ARG A 173 -2.70 -19.11 4.69
C ARG A 173 -3.94 -19.79 4.11
N LYS A 174 -4.70 -19.05 3.29
CA LYS A 174 -5.84 -19.53 2.53
C LYS A 174 -5.62 -19.24 1.04
N GLY A 175 -5.16 -20.27 0.31
CA GLY A 175 -4.70 -20.11 -1.07
C GLY A 175 -3.49 -19.17 -1.12
N LYS A 176 -3.61 -18.03 -1.81
CA LYS A 176 -2.54 -17.02 -1.88
C LYS A 176 -2.62 -15.92 -0.81
N LEU A 177 -3.70 -15.87 -0.04
CA LEU A 177 -3.92 -14.84 0.96
C LEU A 177 -3.60 -15.36 2.37
N SER A 178 -3.13 -14.48 3.23
CA SER A 178 -3.00 -14.71 4.67
C SER A 178 -4.13 -13.99 5.40
N VAL A 179 -4.96 -14.77 6.07
CA VAL A 179 -6.14 -14.29 6.81
C VAL A 179 -5.83 -14.28 8.30
N ALA A 180 -6.14 -13.20 8.98
CA ALA A 180 -5.97 -13.10 10.43
C ALA A 180 -6.87 -14.10 11.15
N VAL A 181 -6.30 -14.78 12.17
CA VAL A 181 -7.05 -15.71 13.01
C VAL A 181 -7.40 -15.07 14.35
N LYS A 182 -8.56 -15.45 14.90
CA LYS A 182 -9.05 -14.89 16.18
C LYS A 182 -8.22 -15.33 17.39
N SER A 183 -7.64 -16.53 17.35
CA SER A 183 -6.82 -17.08 18.42
C SER A 183 -5.68 -17.93 17.85
N TYR A 184 -4.53 -17.88 18.48
CA TYR A 184 -3.34 -18.66 18.10
C TYR A 184 -2.47 -18.93 19.32
N THR A 185 -1.64 -19.98 19.24
CA THR A 185 -0.58 -20.24 20.23
C THR A 185 0.54 -19.24 20.03
N PRO A 186 1.02 -18.55 21.08
CA PRO A 186 2.00 -17.48 20.95
C PRO A 186 3.43 -18.00 20.78
N TYR A 187 3.65 -18.86 19.78
CA TYR A 187 4.97 -19.36 19.40
C TYR A 187 5.17 -19.14 17.90
N ILE A 188 6.40 -18.91 17.46
CA ILE A 188 6.71 -18.89 16.03
C ILE A 188 6.28 -20.24 15.44
N SER A 189 5.47 -20.21 14.39
CA SER A 189 5.07 -21.42 13.69
C SER A 189 6.21 -21.88 12.79
N MET A 190 6.60 -23.14 12.90
CA MET A 190 7.52 -23.72 11.92
C MET A 190 6.82 -23.80 10.56
N CYS A 191 7.52 -23.44 9.51
CA CYS A 191 7.04 -23.57 8.14
C CYS A 191 6.77 -25.04 7.82
N LYS A 192 5.61 -25.31 7.21
CA LYS A 192 5.21 -26.64 6.73
C LYS A 192 4.80 -26.53 5.27
N PRO A 193 5.16 -27.54 4.44
CA PRO A 193 4.68 -27.58 3.06
C PRO A 193 3.15 -27.77 3.05
N LEU A 194 2.48 -27.16 2.09
CA LEU A 194 1.03 -27.28 1.87
C LEU A 194 0.70 -28.34 0.80
N ASP A 195 1.74 -28.88 0.15
CA ASP A 195 1.66 -30.03 -0.76
C ASP A 195 2.87 -30.96 -0.59
N ASP A 196 2.90 -32.06 -1.31
CA ASP A 196 3.96 -33.07 -1.22
C ASP A 196 5.17 -32.77 -2.11
N SER A 197 5.24 -31.60 -2.76
CA SER A 197 6.34 -31.24 -3.66
C SER A 197 7.68 -31.09 -2.91
N GLU A 198 8.76 -31.50 -3.52
CA GLU A 198 10.12 -31.31 -2.97
C GLU A 198 10.45 -29.83 -2.86
N GLU A 199 9.97 -28.99 -3.78
CA GLU A 199 10.15 -27.54 -3.78
C GLU A 199 9.56 -26.88 -2.52
N ALA A 200 8.36 -27.30 -2.08
CA ALA A 200 7.73 -26.79 -0.85
C ALA A 200 8.46 -27.28 0.41
N LYS A 201 8.94 -28.53 0.43
CA LYS A 201 9.73 -29.08 1.54
C LYS A 201 11.05 -28.33 1.69
N VAL A 202 11.81 -28.15 0.59
CA VAL A 202 13.07 -27.38 0.56
C VAL A 202 12.83 -25.94 1.02
N THR A 203 11.76 -25.30 0.56
CA THR A 203 11.41 -23.94 1.01
C THR A 203 11.22 -23.89 2.53
N CYS A 204 10.48 -24.85 3.10
CA CYS A 204 10.25 -24.89 4.55
C CYS A 204 11.53 -25.16 5.35
N GLU A 205 12.42 -26.02 4.87
CA GLU A 205 13.72 -26.24 5.50
C GLU A 205 14.53 -24.94 5.58
N LEU A 206 14.63 -24.21 4.45
CA LEU A 206 15.34 -22.93 4.41
C LEU A 206 14.68 -21.85 5.26
N VAL A 207 13.36 -21.74 5.24
CA VAL A 207 12.60 -20.81 6.10
C VAL A 207 12.83 -21.10 7.58
N ASN A 208 12.78 -22.36 7.98
CA ASN A 208 12.97 -22.75 9.36
C ASN A 208 14.41 -22.50 9.84
N GLU A 209 15.40 -22.77 9.00
CA GLU A 209 16.80 -22.44 9.28
C GLU A 209 16.99 -20.90 9.39
N PHE A 210 16.40 -20.13 8.49
CA PHE A 210 16.43 -18.66 8.53
C PHE A 210 15.92 -18.13 9.88
N ILE A 211 14.77 -18.61 10.35
CA ILE A 211 14.17 -18.16 11.61
C ILE A 211 15.13 -18.38 12.79
N HIS A 212 15.75 -19.56 12.89
CA HIS A 212 16.69 -19.85 13.97
C HIS A 212 17.94 -18.96 13.90
N LYS A 213 18.54 -18.81 12.71
CA LYS A 213 19.70 -17.95 12.53
C LYS A 213 19.42 -16.49 12.83
N VAL A 214 18.25 -16.00 12.44
CA VAL A 214 17.84 -14.62 12.71
C VAL A 214 17.73 -14.34 14.21
N VAL A 215 17.13 -15.27 14.97
CA VAL A 215 17.03 -15.10 16.43
C VAL A 215 18.42 -15.11 17.08
N GLU A 216 19.31 -15.99 16.65
CA GLU A 216 20.70 -16.07 17.15
C GLU A 216 21.45 -14.75 16.89
N VAL A 217 21.40 -14.22 15.66
CA VAL A 217 22.08 -13.00 15.28
C VAL A 217 21.48 -11.78 15.97
N LEU A 218 20.14 -11.65 15.96
CA LEU A 218 19.48 -10.43 16.43
C LEU A 218 19.40 -10.34 17.95
N ASP A 219 19.31 -11.47 18.70
CA ASP A 219 19.17 -11.40 20.16
C ASP A 219 20.39 -10.73 20.83
N SER A 220 21.58 -10.94 20.28
CA SER A 220 22.84 -10.36 20.75
C SER A 220 23.25 -9.08 20.01
N HIS A 221 22.44 -8.59 19.06
CA HIS A 221 22.78 -7.40 18.27
C HIS A 221 22.80 -6.15 19.15
N ARG A 222 23.78 -5.24 18.92
CA ARG A 222 23.99 -4.01 19.69
C ARG A 222 22.70 -3.21 19.91
N ILE A 223 21.91 -3.00 18.86
CA ILE A 223 20.63 -2.26 18.97
C ILE A 223 19.69 -2.94 19.98
N ASN A 224 19.60 -4.26 19.96
CA ASN A 224 18.72 -4.99 20.89
C ASN A 224 19.25 -4.97 22.33
N ILE A 225 20.56 -4.92 22.53
CA ILE A 225 21.16 -4.71 23.85
C ILE A 225 20.85 -3.29 24.36
N GLU A 226 20.99 -2.27 23.50
CA GLU A 226 20.66 -0.89 23.82
C GLU A 226 19.15 -0.70 24.11
N ARG A 227 18.27 -1.38 23.35
CA ARG A 227 16.82 -1.34 23.58
C ARG A 227 16.45 -1.98 24.93
N ASP A 228 17.00 -3.14 25.21
CA ASP A 228 16.78 -3.84 26.48
C ASP A 228 17.23 -2.99 27.68
N GLY A 229 18.40 -2.36 27.58
CA GLY A 229 18.91 -1.41 28.60
C GLY A 229 18.02 -0.18 28.82
N ARG A 230 17.19 0.18 27.86
CA ARG A 230 16.16 1.25 27.95
C ARG A 230 14.77 0.73 28.35
N GLY A 231 14.61 -0.57 28.63
CA GLY A 231 13.33 -1.18 28.94
C GLY A 231 12.40 -1.30 27.73
N LEU A 232 12.95 -1.23 26.49
CA LEU A 232 12.19 -1.40 25.26
C LEU A 232 12.24 -2.85 24.78
N PRO A 233 11.18 -3.36 24.12
CA PRO A 233 11.18 -4.72 23.58
C PRO A 233 12.30 -4.90 22.55
N LYS A 234 13.02 -6.02 22.60
CA LYS A 234 13.98 -6.41 21.56
C LYS A 234 13.26 -6.73 20.26
N ALA A 235 13.87 -6.40 19.12
CA ALA A 235 13.45 -6.86 17.80
C ALA A 235 14.32 -8.04 17.39
N ASN A 236 14.18 -9.18 18.05
CA ASN A 236 15.09 -10.32 17.97
C ASN A 236 14.57 -11.50 17.14
N ALA A 237 13.45 -11.34 16.46
CA ALA A 237 12.90 -12.32 15.53
C ALA A 237 12.26 -11.66 14.31
N VAL A 238 12.04 -12.45 13.26
CA VAL A 238 11.30 -12.05 12.06
C VAL A 238 10.21 -13.07 11.77
N LEU A 239 8.97 -12.62 11.67
CA LEU A 239 7.80 -13.43 11.35
C LEU A 239 7.46 -13.27 9.86
N LEU A 240 7.27 -14.38 9.13
CA LEU A 240 7.07 -14.43 7.70
C LEU A 240 5.62 -14.81 7.34
N ARG A 241 5.08 -14.17 6.30
CA ARG A 241 3.76 -14.47 5.73
C ARG A 241 3.68 -14.06 4.27
N ASP A 242 2.60 -14.42 3.59
CA ASP A 242 2.31 -14.05 2.20
C ASP A 242 3.42 -14.47 1.22
N ALA A 243 3.84 -15.76 1.30
CA ALA A 243 4.85 -16.34 0.41
C ALA A 243 4.43 -16.25 -1.06
N GLU A 244 5.31 -15.78 -1.93
CA GLU A 244 5.09 -15.69 -3.39
C GLU A 244 6.35 -16.06 -4.17
N ASP A 245 6.19 -16.86 -5.24
CA ASP A 245 7.28 -17.46 -6.02
C ASP A 245 7.43 -16.90 -7.44
N ARG A 246 6.51 -16.03 -7.85
CA ARG A 246 6.53 -15.47 -9.22
C ARG A 246 5.98 -14.07 -9.29
N ILE A 247 6.49 -13.31 -10.25
CA ILE A 247 5.95 -12.02 -10.62
C ILE A 247 4.85 -12.28 -11.67
N PRO A 248 3.58 -11.92 -11.41
CA PRO A 248 2.51 -12.18 -12.38
C PRO A 248 2.74 -11.39 -13.67
N SER A 249 2.41 -12.02 -14.80
CA SER A 249 2.38 -11.33 -16.08
C SER A 249 1.13 -10.46 -16.15
N ILE A 250 1.31 -9.15 -16.12
CA ILE A 250 0.22 -8.16 -16.22
C ILE A 250 0.49 -7.26 -17.41
N THR A 251 -0.57 -6.92 -18.15
CA THR A 251 -0.47 -5.94 -19.24
C THR A 251 0.05 -4.61 -18.68
N PRO A 252 1.17 -4.06 -19.16
CA PRO A 252 1.65 -2.74 -18.73
C PRO A 252 0.59 -1.65 -18.94
N ILE A 253 0.48 -0.70 -18.00
CA ILE A 253 -0.57 0.33 -18.04
C ILE A 253 -0.49 1.19 -19.30
N ARG A 254 0.71 1.39 -19.83
CA ARG A 254 0.93 2.10 -21.10
C ARG A 254 0.22 1.42 -22.27
N ASN A 255 0.18 0.09 -22.27
CA ASN A 255 -0.50 -0.67 -23.33
C ASN A 255 -2.03 -0.63 -23.17
N LEU A 256 -2.52 -0.51 -21.94
CA LEU A 256 -3.95 -0.42 -21.65
C LEU A 256 -4.55 0.90 -22.16
N TYR A 257 -3.81 2.02 -22.00
CA TYR A 257 -4.33 3.35 -22.28
C TYR A 257 -3.62 4.12 -23.40
N ALA A 258 -2.57 3.56 -24.00
CA ALA A 258 -1.68 4.24 -24.97
C ALA A 258 -1.14 5.59 -24.42
N ARG A 259 -0.85 5.66 -23.10
CA ARG A 259 -0.34 6.82 -22.35
C ARG A 259 0.79 6.40 -21.44
N SER A 260 1.76 7.30 -21.23
CA SER A 260 2.79 7.11 -20.23
C SER A 260 2.26 7.47 -18.83
N PHE A 261 2.65 6.68 -17.82
CA PHE A 261 2.21 6.86 -16.44
C PHE A 261 3.39 6.99 -15.49
N GLY A 262 3.27 7.92 -14.54
CA GLY A 262 4.10 7.99 -13.35
C GLY A 262 3.28 7.76 -12.09
N ILE A 263 3.92 7.34 -11.01
CA ILE A 263 3.32 7.17 -9.69
C ILE A 263 4.17 7.84 -8.61
N VAL A 264 3.54 8.64 -7.77
CA VAL A 264 4.10 9.17 -6.52
C VAL A 264 3.49 8.38 -5.36
N ALA A 265 4.32 7.67 -4.63
CA ALA A 265 3.87 6.85 -3.50
C ALA A 265 4.96 6.73 -2.43
N GLU A 266 4.52 6.47 -1.20
CA GLU A 266 5.37 6.36 -0.03
C GLU A 266 5.47 4.93 0.51
N MET A 267 4.44 4.10 0.29
CA MET A 267 4.39 2.75 0.83
C MET A 267 4.87 1.72 -0.18
N PRO A 268 5.57 0.67 0.27
CA PRO A 268 6.10 -0.38 -0.63
C PRO A 268 5.03 -1.02 -1.54
N VAL A 269 3.80 -1.15 -1.09
CA VAL A 269 2.72 -1.78 -1.88
C VAL A 269 2.40 -0.96 -3.13
N GLU A 270 2.12 0.34 -2.99
CA GLU A 270 1.79 1.22 -4.12
C GLU A 270 3.00 1.42 -5.04
N ILE A 271 4.21 1.52 -4.46
CA ILE A 271 5.46 1.55 -5.22
C ILE A 271 5.62 0.27 -6.05
N GLY A 272 5.34 -0.89 -5.44
CA GLY A 272 5.40 -2.19 -6.10
C GLY A 272 4.36 -2.34 -7.20
N ILE A 273 3.13 -1.84 -7.00
CA ILE A 273 2.11 -1.78 -8.05
C ILE A 273 2.61 -0.95 -9.23
N GLY A 274 3.13 0.25 -8.97
CA GLY A 274 3.70 1.09 -10.02
C GLY A 274 4.82 0.39 -10.81
N ALA A 275 5.75 -0.26 -10.12
CA ALA A 275 6.83 -1.01 -10.74
C ALA A 275 6.32 -2.21 -11.56
N LEU A 276 5.32 -2.93 -11.05
CA LEU A 276 4.70 -4.08 -11.73
C LEU A 276 3.97 -3.66 -13.01
N LEU A 277 3.30 -2.52 -12.98
CA LEU A 277 2.53 -1.99 -14.11
C LEU A 277 3.40 -1.21 -15.13
N GLY A 278 4.71 -1.08 -14.88
CA GLY A 278 5.63 -0.39 -15.76
C GLY A 278 5.50 1.14 -15.75
N MET A 279 5.13 1.70 -14.60
CA MET A 279 5.05 3.15 -14.36
C MET A 279 6.42 3.72 -13.95
N ASP A 280 6.66 5.01 -14.23
CA ASP A 280 7.79 5.74 -13.65
C ASP A 280 7.50 6.00 -12.16
N VAL A 281 8.33 5.47 -11.26
CA VAL A 281 8.10 5.52 -9.82
C VAL A 281 8.89 6.64 -9.16
N ALA A 282 8.21 7.56 -8.49
CA ALA A 282 8.80 8.51 -7.55
C ALA A 282 8.47 8.08 -6.11
N LYS A 283 9.47 7.55 -5.41
CA LYS A 283 9.40 7.27 -3.97
C LYS A 283 9.54 8.56 -3.21
N VAL A 284 8.66 8.80 -2.22
CA VAL A 284 8.71 9.97 -1.36
C VAL A 284 8.91 9.58 0.10
N SER A 285 9.47 10.50 0.88
CA SER A 285 9.83 10.25 2.27
C SER A 285 8.59 10.10 3.17
N LEU A 286 8.77 9.32 4.24
CA LEU A 286 7.82 9.18 5.35
C LEU A 286 8.28 9.94 6.60
N GLN A 287 9.51 10.48 6.58
CA GLN A 287 10.14 11.13 7.73
C GLN A 287 10.35 12.61 7.46
N GLY A 288 9.92 13.44 8.38
CA GLY A 288 10.04 14.89 8.30
C GLY A 288 8.80 15.61 8.83
N SER A 289 8.85 16.94 8.83
CA SER A 289 7.64 17.72 9.11
C SER A 289 6.63 17.61 7.95
N LYS A 290 5.34 17.73 8.26
CA LYS A 290 4.27 17.66 7.24
C LYS A 290 4.57 18.57 6.05
N ASN A 291 5.01 19.80 6.27
CA ASN A 291 5.35 20.76 5.21
C ASN A 291 6.45 20.26 4.27
N ILE A 292 7.49 19.62 4.79
CA ILE A 292 8.57 19.03 3.96
C ILE A 292 8.03 17.86 3.17
N LEU A 293 7.31 16.96 3.82
CA LEU A 293 6.76 15.76 3.19
C LEU A 293 5.81 16.09 2.05
N TYR A 294 4.86 16.99 2.25
CA TYR A 294 3.91 17.35 1.19
C TYR A 294 4.55 18.16 0.06
N ARG A 295 5.52 19.04 0.38
CA ARG A 295 6.31 19.72 -0.65
C ARG A 295 7.06 18.73 -1.54
N GLU A 296 7.70 17.72 -0.97
CA GLU A 296 8.37 16.65 -1.73
C GLU A 296 7.41 15.94 -2.68
N ARG A 297 6.17 15.66 -2.23
CA ARG A 297 5.13 15.03 -3.06
C ARG A 297 4.70 15.91 -4.23
N VAL A 298 4.52 17.22 -4.02
CA VAL A 298 4.22 18.18 -5.09
C VAL A 298 5.37 18.22 -6.10
N GLU A 299 6.61 18.36 -5.64
CA GLU A 299 7.79 18.39 -6.51
C GLU A 299 7.95 17.08 -7.29
N ALA A 300 7.72 15.93 -6.66
CA ALA A 300 7.75 14.64 -7.31
C ALA A 300 6.66 14.52 -8.40
N THR A 301 5.46 15.02 -8.12
CA THR A 301 4.35 15.07 -9.10
C THR A 301 4.73 15.90 -10.30
N LEU A 302 5.28 17.10 -10.09
CA LEU A 302 5.68 18.00 -11.19
C LEU A 302 6.80 17.39 -12.04
N ARG A 303 7.83 16.82 -11.41
CA ARG A 303 8.92 16.10 -12.13
C ARG A 303 8.41 14.95 -12.99
N LEU A 304 7.45 14.17 -12.49
CA LEU A 304 6.87 13.06 -13.26
C LEU A 304 5.98 13.56 -14.39
N LEU A 305 5.25 14.70 -14.21
CA LEU A 305 4.43 15.31 -15.26
C LEU A 305 5.24 15.80 -16.46
N GLU A 306 6.51 16.16 -16.29
CA GLU A 306 7.38 16.53 -17.41
C GLU A 306 7.51 15.38 -18.42
N LYS A 307 7.60 14.13 -17.94
CA LYS A 307 7.89 12.92 -18.72
C LYS A 307 6.66 12.08 -19.04
N ASN A 308 5.61 12.16 -18.22
CA ASN A 308 4.44 11.30 -18.31
C ASN A 308 3.18 12.08 -18.69
N ASP A 309 2.26 11.38 -19.36
CA ASP A 309 0.93 11.91 -19.71
C ASP A 309 0.02 11.93 -18.48
N VAL A 310 0.16 10.94 -17.61
CA VAL A 310 -0.64 10.75 -16.40
C VAL A 310 0.27 10.53 -15.20
N VAL A 311 0.01 11.23 -14.10
CA VAL A 311 0.69 10.97 -12.82
C VAL A 311 -0.36 10.60 -11.77
N TYR A 312 -0.25 9.38 -11.26
CA TYR A 312 -1.02 8.89 -10.13
C TYR A 312 -0.31 9.26 -8.83
N VAL A 313 -1.03 9.83 -7.89
CA VAL A 313 -0.48 10.25 -6.59
C VAL A 313 -1.32 9.64 -5.49
N HIS A 314 -0.69 8.85 -4.63
CA HIS A 314 -1.35 8.22 -3.50
C HIS A 314 -0.95 8.94 -2.21
N LEU A 315 -1.91 9.58 -1.54
CA LEU A 315 -1.69 10.39 -0.33
C LEU A 315 -2.26 9.69 0.88
N LYS A 316 -1.40 9.31 1.81
CA LYS A 316 -1.78 8.73 3.10
C LYS A 316 -2.19 9.81 4.11
N GLY A 317 -2.96 9.41 5.11
CA GLY A 317 -3.33 10.26 6.26
C GLY A 317 -4.70 9.97 6.84
N PRO A 318 -5.81 10.06 6.09
CA PRO A 318 -7.17 9.92 6.63
C PRO A 318 -7.58 8.50 7.04
N ASP A 319 -6.96 7.46 6.46
CA ASP A 319 -7.31 6.06 6.72
C ASP A 319 -7.08 5.65 8.17
N GLU A 320 -5.91 5.95 8.73
CA GLU A 320 -5.55 5.54 10.08
C GLU A 320 -6.51 6.12 11.15
N PRO A 321 -6.80 7.43 11.19
CA PRO A 321 -7.82 7.95 12.10
C PRO A 321 -9.22 7.41 11.82
N GLY A 322 -9.55 7.03 10.59
CA GLY A 322 -10.79 6.31 10.28
C GLY A 322 -10.86 4.97 11.04
N HIS A 323 -9.82 4.16 10.98
CA HIS A 323 -9.70 2.90 11.72
C HIS A 323 -9.69 3.08 13.24
N ASP A 324 -9.14 4.18 13.75
CA ASP A 324 -9.16 4.52 15.18
C ASP A 324 -10.54 5.04 15.67
N GLY A 325 -11.44 5.35 14.75
CA GLY A 325 -12.73 5.95 15.07
C GLY A 325 -12.64 7.43 15.44
N ASN A 326 -11.57 8.12 15.01
CA ASN A 326 -11.30 9.51 15.32
C ASN A 326 -11.65 10.42 14.14
N LYS A 327 -12.91 10.82 14.05
CA LYS A 327 -13.42 11.67 12.97
C LYS A 327 -12.74 13.04 12.90
N LEU A 328 -12.42 13.66 14.04
CA LEU A 328 -11.75 14.95 14.05
C LEU A 328 -10.35 14.88 13.45
N SER A 329 -9.54 13.90 13.84
CA SER A 329 -8.22 13.70 13.26
C SER A 329 -8.28 13.33 11.77
N LYS A 330 -9.34 12.63 11.31
CA LYS A 330 -9.56 12.36 9.90
C LYS A 330 -9.86 13.65 9.12
N VAL A 331 -10.70 14.51 9.66
CA VAL A 331 -10.98 15.85 9.10
C VAL A 331 -9.70 16.68 9.01
N GLU A 332 -8.92 16.75 10.09
CA GLU A 332 -7.64 17.47 10.10
C GLU A 332 -6.63 16.93 9.07
N ALA A 333 -6.62 15.61 8.83
CA ALA A 333 -5.78 15.00 7.81
C ALA A 333 -6.21 15.42 6.39
N ILE A 334 -7.52 15.47 6.11
CA ILE A 334 -8.06 15.95 4.83
C ILE A 334 -7.74 17.43 4.62
N GLU A 335 -7.93 18.27 5.63
CA GLU A 335 -7.59 19.70 5.59
C GLU A 335 -6.09 19.92 5.36
N THR A 336 -5.24 19.13 6.01
CA THR A 336 -3.78 19.15 5.80
C THR A 336 -3.40 18.82 4.36
N ILE A 337 -4.04 17.81 3.75
CA ILE A 337 -3.81 17.44 2.33
C ILE A 337 -4.26 18.57 1.41
N ASP A 338 -5.41 19.19 1.68
CA ASP A 338 -5.87 20.33 0.89
C ASP A 338 -4.87 21.50 0.95
N GLU A 339 -4.46 21.88 2.17
CA GLU A 339 -3.56 23.02 2.39
C GLU A 339 -2.16 22.79 1.81
N LEU A 340 -1.56 21.61 2.12
CA LEU A 340 -0.14 21.37 1.84
C LEU A 340 0.14 20.65 0.52
N TYR A 341 -0.88 20.04 -0.11
CA TYR A 341 -0.72 19.37 -1.40
C TYR A 341 -1.62 19.94 -2.48
N ILE A 342 -2.95 19.99 -2.29
CA ILE A 342 -3.89 20.41 -3.35
C ILE A 342 -3.68 21.86 -3.74
N GLN A 343 -3.67 22.78 -2.79
CA GLN A 343 -3.49 24.21 -3.09
C GLN A 343 -2.12 24.52 -3.74
N PRO A 344 -0.97 23.97 -3.26
CA PRO A 344 0.29 24.13 -3.96
C PRO A 344 0.30 23.50 -5.36
N LEU A 345 -0.31 22.33 -5.56
CA LEU A 345 -0.42 21.70 -6.88
C LEU A 345 -1.18 22.58 -7.86
N ILE A 346 -2.36 23.11 -7.49
CA ILE A 346 -3.17 24.01 -8.32
C ILE A 346 -2.37 25.25 -8.75
N LYS A 347 -1.56 25.80 -7.84
CA LYS A 347 -0.71 26.98 -8.14
C LYS A 347 0.47 26.66 -9.06
N SER A 348 0.88 25.40 -9.12
CA SER A 348 2.09 24.97 -9.86
C SER A 348 1.82 24.40 -11.23
N VAL A 349 0.57 24.03 -11.55
CA VAL A 349 0.19 23.47 -12.85
C VAL A 349 -0.66 24.46 -13.65
N ASP A 350 -0.55 24.41 -14.97
CA ASP A 350 -1.46 25.13 -15.86
C ASP A 350 -2.76 24.33 -16.04
N LEU A 351 -3.84 24.81 -15.46
CA LEU A 351 -5.17 24.17 -15.51
C LEU A 351 -5.82 24.23 -16.92
N GLU A 352 -5.29 25.04 -17.86
CA GLU A 352 -5.72 25.00 -19.25
C GLU A 352 -5.21 23.78 -20.02
N SER A 353 -4.09 23.23 -19.58
CA SER A 353 -3.43 22.08 -20.22
C SER A 353 -3.38 20.83 -19.34
N THR A 354 -3.71 20.95 -18.05
CA THR A 354 -3.65 19.87 -17.06
C THR A 354 -5.02 19.61 -16.44
N ALA A 355 -5.51 18.38 -16.55
CA ALA A 355 -6.68 17.91 -15.82
C ALA A 355 -6.27 17.36 -14.44
N ILE A 356 -7.03 17.68 -13.40
CA ILE A 356 -6.85 17.13 -12.06
C ILE A 356 -8.06 16.26 -11.71
N ILE A 357 -7.80 14.99 -11.40
CA ILE A 357 -8.80 14.04 -10.93
C ILE A 357 -8.55 13.87 -9.45
N VAL A 358 -9.58 13.95 -8.62
CA VAL A 358 -9.49 13.69 -7.18
C VAL A 358 -10.50 12.63 -6.79
N THR A 359 -10.03 11.66 -5.99
CA THR A 359 -10.89 10.60 -5.44
C THR A 359 -10.29 10.02 -4.16
N SER A 360 -10.98 9.04 -3.55
CA SER A 360 -10.46 8.14 -2.52
C SER A 360 -10.39 6.73 -3.08
N ASP A 361 -9.52 5.88 -2.52
CA ASP A 361 -9.43 4.48 -2.91
C ASP A 361 -10.50 3.61 -2.23
N HIS A 362 -10.90 3.96 -1.01
CA HIS A 362 -11.99 3.32 -0.27
C HIS A 362 -12.61 4.26 0.76
N CYS A 363 -13.76 3.85 1.29
CA CYS A 363 -14.37 4.45 2.46
C CYS A 363 -13.84 3.79 3.74
N THR A 364 -13.44 4.61 4.72
CA THR A 364 -13.04 4.18 6.07
C THR A 364 -13.80 5.01 7.11
N PRO A 365 -15.12 4.81 7.23
CA PRO A 365 -15.93 5.61 8.16
C PRO A 365 -15.49 5.39 9.60
N PRO A 366 -15.20 6.47 10.37
CA PRO A 366 -14.77 6.37 11.77
C PRO A 366 -15.76 5.64 12.66
N GLU A 367 -17.05 5.68 12.32
CA GLU A 367 -18.11 4.98 13.03
C GLU A 367 -17.98 3.45 12.90
N LEU A 368 -17.50 2.98 11.75
CA LEU A 368 -17.30 1.56 11.47
C LEU A 368 -15.93 1.06 11.92
N LYS A 369 -14.91 1.93 11.93
CA LYS A 369 -13.49 1.59 12.21
C LYS A 369 -12.92 0.51 11.28
N ALA A 370 -13.45 0.44 10.09
CA ALA A 370 -13.10 -0.54 9.05
C ALA A 370 -13.45 0.02 7.68
N HIS A 371 -12.91 -0.60 6.63
CA HIS A 371 -13.34 -0.28 5.29
C HIS A 371 -14.79 -0.70 5.06
N SER A 372 -15.53 0.10 4.28
CA SER A 372 -16.86 -0.25 3.81
C SER A 372 -16.90 -0.41 2.29
N SER A 373 -17.95 -1.05 1.79
CA SER A 373 -18.20 -1.19 0.35
C SER A 373 -18.92 0.00 -0.27
N ASP A 374 -19.06 1.10 0.48
CA ASP A 374 -19.70 2.31 -0.04
C ASP A 374 -18.96 2.90 -1.24
N ALA A 375 -19.70 3.59 -2.11
CA ALA A 375 -19.12 4.30 -3.24
C ALA A 375 -18.31 5.51 -2.76
N VAL A 376 -17.15 5.72 -3.39
CA VAL A 376 -16.28 6.87 -3.13
C VAL A 376 -16.55 8.00 -4.13
N PRO A 377 -16.39 9.28 -3.72
CA PRO A 377 -16.58 10.41 -4.61
C PRO A 377 -15.43 10.53 -5.60
N ILE A 378 -15.72 11.04 -6.79
CA ILE A 378 -14.74 11.40 -7.80
C ILE A 378 -15.11 12.74 -8.44
N MET A 379 -14.12 13.58 -8.69
CA MET A 379 -14.25 14.74 -9.57
C MET A 379 -13.14 14.77 -10.61
N VAL A 380 -13.47 15.31 -11.78
CA VAL A 380 -12.56 15.58 -12.88
C VAL A 380 -12.61 17.07 -13.16
N SER A 381 -11.59 17.80 -12.73
CA SER A 381 -11.49 19.24 -12.92
C SER A 381 -10.58 19.54 -14.11
N TYR A 382 -11.11 20.23 -15.11
CA TYR A 382 -10.38 20.66 -16.29
C TYR A 382 -11.08 21.85 -16.96
N LYS A 383 -10.38 22.94 -17.18
CA LYS A 383 -10.99 24.18 -17.71
C LYS A 383 -11.61 24.07 -19.09
N ARG A 384 -11.23 23.06 -19.90
CA ARG A 384 -11.78 22.86 -21.24
C ARG A 384 -12.91 21.83 -21.30
N LEU A 385 -13.47 21.44 -20.17
CA LEU A 385 -14.68 20.62 -20.15
C LEU A 385 -15.83 21.40 -20.80
N LYS A 386 -16.56 20.71 -21.70
CA LYS A 386 -17.69 21.31 -22.44
C LYS A 386 -18.89 21.59 -21.54
N GLN A 387 -19.07 20.81 -20.51
CA GLN A 387 -20.14 20.92 -19.54
C GLN A 387 -19.54 20.70 -18.14
N LEU A 388 -19.99 21.48 -17.17
CA LEU A 388 -19.62 21.38 -15.76
C LEU A 388 -20.86 21.01 -14.94
N ASP A 389 -20.62 20.30 -13.85
CA ASP A 389 -21.66 20.00 -12.88
C ASP A 389 -21.83 21.16 -11.89
N ASN A 390 -23.00 21.24 -11.29
CA ASN A 390 -23.34 22.30 -10.35
C ASN A 390 -22.93 21.89 -8.92
N ILE A 391 -21.65 21.46 -8.77
CA ILE A 391 -21.06 21.14 -7.47
C ILE A 391 -20.22 22.33 -6.99
N VAL A 392 -20.27 22.60 -5.70
CA VAL A 392 -19.51 23.72 -5.09
C VAL A 392 -18.45 23.22 -4.13
N ARG A 393 -18.60 21.98 -3.64
CA ARG A 393 -17.67 21.31 -2.73
C ARG A 393 -17.42 19.88 -3.18
N PHE A 394 -16.20 19.39 -2.91
CA PHE A 394 -15.89 17.99 -3.08
C PHE A 394 -16.34 17.20 -1.85
N THR A 395 -17.55 16.68 -1.89
CA THR A 395 -18.15 15.84 -0.85
C THR A 395 -18.92 14.68 -1.46
N GLU A 396 -19.08 13.58 -0.72
CA GLU A 396 -19.85 12.44 -1.21
C GLU A 396 -21.29 12.82 -1.61
N PRO A 397 -22.05 13.60 -0.79
CA PRO A 397 -23.40 13.98 -1.19
C PRO A 397 -23.46 14.81 -2.46
N GLU A 398 -22.54 15.78 -2.65
CA GLU A 398 -22.54 16.59 -3.87
C GLU A 398 -22.14 15.79 -5.11
N CYS A 399 -21.03 15.04 -5.01
CA CYS A 399 -20.53 14.25 -6.12
C CYS A 399 -21.50 13.16 -6.57
N CYS A 400 -22.06 12.39 -5.62
CA CYS A 400 -22.94 11.27 -5.93
C CYS A 400 -24.33 11.71 -6.41
N SER A 401 -24.87 12.85 -5.93
CA SER A 401 -26.22 13.28 -6.27
C SER A 401 -26.32 14.25 -7.43
N LYS A 402 -25.30 15.09 -7.64
CA LYS A 402 -25.31 16.13 -8.66
C LYS A 402 -24.37 15.85 -9.84
N GLY A 403 -23.46 14.90 -9.66
CA GLY A 403 -22.41 14.61 -10.64
C GLY A 403 -22.95 13.89 -11.88
N SER A 404 -22.63 14.39 -13.08
CA SER A 404 -23.08 13.85 -14.37
C SER A 404 -22.37 12.55 -14.76
N LEU A 405 -21.24 12.19 -14.11
CA LEU A 405 -20.64 10.87 -14.24
C LEU A 405 -21.55 9.76 -13.66
N GLY A 406 -22.46 10.12 -12.76
CA GLY A 406 -23.32 9.19 -12.04
C GLY A 406 -22.54 8.24 -11.14
N ILE A 407 -23.11 7.06 -10.88
CA ILE A 407 -22.44 6.01 -10.11
C ILE A 407 -21.83 4.99 -11.06
N ILE A 408 -20.51 4.86 -11.03
CA ILE A 408 -19.77 3.86 -11.81
C ILE A 408 -19.71 2.58 -10.99
N SER A 409 -20.22 1.48 -11.55
CA SER A 409 -20.42 0.20 -10.84
C SER A 409 -19.12 -0.53 -10.44
N LYS A 410 -18.00 -0.22 -11.08
CA LYS A 410 -16.70 -0.88 -10.87
C LYS A 410 -15.56 0.13 -11.05
N GLY A 411 -14.61 0.15 -10.13
CA GLY A 411 -13.50 1.10 -10.13
C GLY A 411 -12.62 0.97 -11.38
N TYR A 412 -12.42 -0.24 -11.92
CA TYR A 412 -11.59 -0.44 -13.10
C TYR A 412 -12.17 0.17 -14.40
N LEU A 413 -13.39 0.67 -14.37
CA LEU A 413 -13.99 1.41 -15.47
C LEU A 413 -13.73 2.94 -15.40
N VAL A 414 -13.26 3.42 -14.26
CA VAL A 414 -13.16 4.86 -13.95
C VAL A 414 -12.25 5.59 -14.91
N LEU A 415 -10.98 5.19 -15.04
CA LEU A 415 -10.03 5.91 -15.91
C LEU A 415 -10.44 5.88 -17.38
N SER A 416 -10.99 4.76 -17.86
CA SER A 416 -11.52 4.68 -19.24
C SER A 416 -12.64 5.69 -19.48
N LYS A 417 -13.57 5.83 -18.53
CA LYS A 417 -14.67 6.81 -18.59
C LYS A 417 -14.16 8.24 -18.52
N VAL A 418 -13.23 8.51 -17.61
CA VAL A 418 -12.60 9.83 -17.47
C VAL A 418 -11.81 10.22 -18.72
N PHE A 419 -11.00 9.31 -19.28
CA PHE A 419 -10.26 9.59 -20.51
C PHE A 419 -11.17 9.81 -21.72
N SER A 420 -12.34 9.20 -21.75
CA SER A 420 -13.35 9.45 -22.78
C SER A 420 -13.98 10.84 -22.63
N LEU A 421 -14.18 11.32 -21.41
CA LEU A 421 -14.67 12.66 -21.11
C LEU A 421 -13.66 13.76 -21.51
N LEU A 422 -12.37 13.47 -21.38
CA LEU A 422 -11.28 14.42 -21.65
C LEU A 422 -10.83 14.47 -23.13
N LYS A 423 -11.47 13.72 -24.03
CA LYS A 423 -11.27 13.79 -25.48
C LYS A 423 -12.06 14.96 -26.08
#